data_e49d913ddd7ed9c75f684141135ae19b
#
_entry.id   e49d913ddd7ed9c75f684141135ae19b
#
_cell.length_a   1.000
_cell.length_b   1.000
_cell.length_c   1.000
_cell.angle_alpha   90.00
_cell.angle_beta   90.00
_cell.angle_gamma   90.00
#
_symmetry.space_group_name_H-M   'P 1'
#
loop_
_entity.id
_entity.type
_entity.pdbx_description
1 polymer ?
#
loop_
_entity_poly.entity_id
_entity_poly.type
_entity_poly.pdbx_seq_one_letter_code
_entity_poly.pdbx_strand_id
1 'polypeptide(L)'
;GLPTIEGHRNQHPSISVHELESIGISNIIIGDTGFDLNLARQLYQMCVQRHFELRVKVTKNINDDLSNILFTKHHSRVDSPEHVIRSHESRHFINQSIDAIGVKQRLVGDVTIDNHLNGRYEGELQVIKSPLQGHPNINRIARIYNQDQPFIQLIKPGDTFEFKCLKEQ
;
A
#
# COMPACT_ATOMS: atom_id res chain seq x y z
N GLY A 1 -10.86 2.89 27.56
CA GLY A 1 -9.85 2.18 28.35
C GLY A 1 -8.59 1.89 27.53
N LEU A 2 -7.47 1.62 28.20
CA LEU A 2 -6.26 1.23 27.49
C LEU A 2 -6.30 -0.26 27.14
N PRO A 3 -5.79 -0.67 25.95
CA PRO A 3 -5.65 -2.09 25.61
C PRO A 3 -4.86 -2.86 26.67
N THR A 4 -5.27 -4.10 26.91
CA THR A 4 -4.61 -4.98 27.88
C THR A 4 -3.18 -5.32 27.47
N ILE A 5 -2.96 -5.51 26.15
CA ILE A 5 -1.62 -5.74 25.61
C ILE A 5 -0.93 -4.38 25.46
N GLU A 6 0.17 -4.19 26.18
CA GLU A 6 0.85 -2.90 26.24
C GLU A 6 1.37 -2.42 24.87
N GLY A 7 1.87 -3.32 24.03
CA GLY A 7 2.30 -3.01 22.66
C GLY A 7 1.22 -2.41 21.78
N HIS A 8 -0.06 -2.71 22.06
CA HIS A 8 -1.20 -2.18 21.30
C HIS A 8 -1.55 -0.74 21.63
N ARG A 9 -1.02 -0.16 22.71
CA ARG A 9 -1.42 1.18 23.21
C ARG A 9 -0.98 2.33 22.32
N ASN A 10 0.09 2.13 21.54
CA ASN A 10 0.71 3.19 20.74
C ASN A 10 0.69 2.89 19.24
N GLN A 11 -0.08 1.89 18.81
CA GLN A 11 -0.21 1.53 17.39
C GLN A 11 -1.65 1.72 16.89
N HIS A 12 -1.80 1.77 15.57
CA HIS A 12 -3.12 1.87 14.98
C HIS A 12 -3.95 0.60 15.28
N PRO A 13 -5.22 0.71 15.65
CA PRO A 13 -6.06 -0.44 16.03
C PRO A 13 -6.13 -1.55 14.97
N SER A 14 -6.03 -1.24 13.69
CA SER A 14 -5.98 -2.26 12.62
C SER A 14 -4.79 -3.21 12.75
N ILE A 15 -3.65 -2.73 13.24
CA ILE A 15 -2.46 -3.55 13.48
C ILE A 15 -2.74 -4.49 14.64
N SER A 16 -3.31 -3.96 15.73
CA SER A 16 -3.71 -4.77 16.90
C SER A 16 -4.71 -5.86 16.55
N VAL A 17 -5.72 -5.51 15.73
CA VAL A 17 -6.70 -6.49 15.23
C VAL A 17 -5.99 -7.59 14.45
N HIS A 18 -5.10 -7.22 13.52
CA HIS A 18 -4.38 -8.20 12.71
C HIS A 18 -3.48 -9.12 13.54
N GLU A 19 -2.79 -8.58 14.55
CA GLU A 19 -1.98 -9.39 15.47
C GLU A 19 -2.83 -10.39 16.24
N LEU A 20 -4.00 -9.97 16.74
CA LEU A 20 -4.94 -10.86 17.42
C LEU A 20 -5.49 -11.96 16.50
N GLU A 21 -5.88 -11.59 15.26
CA GLU A 21 -6.32 -12.57 14.25
C GLU A 21 -5.23 -13.58 13.91
N SER A 22 -3.97 -13.15 13.86
CA SER A 22 -2.84 -14.03 13.52
C SER A 22 -2.60 -15.14 14.54
N ILE A 23 -3.03 -14.93 15.78
CA ILE A 23 -2.97 -15.93 16.87
C ILE A 23 -4.30 -16.64 17.10
N GLY A 24 -5.27 -16.50 16.18
CA GLY A 24 -6.54 -17.24 16.18
C GLY A 24 -7.69 -16.59 16.95
N ILE A 25 -7.58 -15.31 17.35
CA ILE A 25 -8.68 -14.57 17.97
C ILE A 25 -9.57 -14.01 16.88
N SER A 26 -10.79 -14.52 16.74
CA SER A 26 -11.75 -14.15 15.69
C SER A 26 -12.81 -13.13 16.15
N ASN A 27 -13.02 -12.97 17.44
CA ASN A 27 -14.02 -12.06 18.00
C ASN A 27 -13.33 -10.94 18.78
N ILE A 28 -13.37 -9.73 18.24
CA ILE A 28 -12.75 -8.55 18.82
C ILE A 28 -13.82 -7.53 19.13
N ILE A 29 -13.90 -7.11 20.39
CA ILE A 29 -14.84 -6.10 20.87
C ILE A 29 -14.07 -4.83 21.22
N ILE A 30 -14.54 -3.70 20.68
CA ILE A 30 -14.03 -2.39 21.05
C ILE A 30 -14.82 -1.91 22.26
N GLY A 31 -14.16 -1.87 23.41
CA GLY A 31 -14.78 -1.53 24.70
C GLY A 31 -14.80 -0.03 25.03
N ASP A 32 -14.32 0.85 24.15
CA ASP A 32 -14.25 2.30 24.39
C ASP A 32 -15.54 3.01 23.92
N THR A 33 -16.13 3.79 24.80
CA THR A 33 -17.36 4.57 24.51
C THR A 33 -17.10 5.78 23.60
N GLY A 34 -15.86 6.21 23.40
CA GLY A 34 -15.45 7.35 22.58
C GLY A 34 -14.79 6.95 21.26
N PHE A 35 -15.11 5.79 20.68
CA PHE A 35 -14.52 5.32 19.44
C PHE A 35 -15.00 6.16 18.24
N ASP A 36 -14.03 6.79 17.54
CA ASP A 36 -14.33 7.66 16.40
C ASP A 36 -14.91 6.87 15.21
N LEU A 37 -15.99 7.40 14.59
CA LEU A 37 -16.66 6.77 13.45
C LEU A 37 -15.75 6.61 12.23
N ASN A 38 -14.80 7.53 12.01
CA ASN A 38 -13.86 7.42 10.89
C ASN A 38 -12.90 6.25 11.13
N LEU A 39 -12.42 6.10 12.35
CA LEU A 39 -11.59 4.97 12.75
C LEU A 39 -12.37 3.65 12.64
N ALA A 40 -13.65 3.63 13.03
CA ALA A 40 -14.51 2.46 12.86
C ALA A 40 -14.66 2.04 11.40
N ARG A 41 -14.84 3.01 10.50
CA ARG A 41 -14.90 2.75 9.04
C ARG A 41 -13.58 2.21 8.51
N GLN A 42 -12.46 2.80 8.89
CA GLN A 42 -11.13 2.31 8.49
C GLN A 42 -10.90 0.87 8.97
N LEU A 43 -11.24 0.56 10.22
CA LEU A 43 -11.15 -0.81 10.73
C LEU A 43 -12.01 -1.78 9.93
N TYR A 44 -13.26 -1.40 9.65
CA TYR A 44 -14.15 -2.22 8.85
C TYR A 44 -13.60 -2.45 7.44
N GLN A 45 -13.11 -1.39 6.78
CA GLN A 45 -12.50 -1.49 5.44
C GLN A 45 -11.27 -2.41 5.45
N MET A 46 -10.34 -2.22 6.38
CA MET A 46 -9.10 -2.97 6.42
C MET A 46 -9.28 -4.42 6.89
N CYS A 47 -10.07 -4.64 7.95
CA CYS A 47 -10.15 -5.95 8.59
C CYS A 47 -11.26 -6.83 7.98
N VAL A 48 -12.41 -6.23 7.59
CA VAL A 48 -13.55 -7.00 7.06
C VAL A 48 -13.58 -6.99 5.53
N GLN A 49 -13.49 -5.80 4.90
CA GLN A 49 -13.55 -5.70 3.45
C GLN A 49 -12.20 -6.00 2.77
N ARG A 50 -11.13 -6.09 3.53
CA ARG A 50 -9.76 -6.28 3.02
C ARG A 50 -9.42 -5.25 1.94
N HIS A 51 -9.76 -3.99 2.22
CA HIS A 51 -9.51 -2.84 1.38
C HIS A 51 -8.67 -1.80 2.11
N PHE A 52 -7.56 -1.36 1.50
CA PHE A 52 -6.57 -0.49 2.10
C PHE A 52 -6.45 0.82 1.33
N GLU A 53 -6.78 1.93 1.96
CA GLU A 53 -6.49 3.27 1.44
C GLU A 53 -5.16 3.75 1.99
N LEU A 54 -4.20 4.06 1.11
CA LEU A 54 -2.84 4.46 1.46
C LEU A 54 -2.57 5.87 0.96
N ARG A 55 -2.27 6.78 1.86
CA ARG A 55 -1.93 8.16 1.48
C ARG A 55 -0.53 8.22 0.90
N VAL A 56 -0.37 8.95 -0.20
CA VAL A 56 0.90 9.04 -0.93
C VAL A 56 1.30 10.48 -1.23
N LYS A 57 2.60 10.68 -1.25
CA LYS A 57 3.25 11.84 -1.88
C LYS A 57 3.76 11.40 -3.24
N VAL A 58 3.23 12.04 -4.28
CA VAL A 58 3.58 11.76 -5.69
C VAL A 58 4.92 12.41 -6.02
N THR A 59 5.72 11.77 -6.88
CA THR A 59 6.96 12.37 -7.39
C THR A 59 6.67 13.43 -8.44
N LYS A 60 7.63 14.36 -8.66
CA LYS A 60 7.46 15.46 -9.61
C LYS A 60 7.38 15.02 -11.09
N ASN A 61 7.79 13.80 -11.39
CA ASN A 61 7.94 13.29 -12.77
C ASN A 61 6.81 12.33 -13.17
N ILE A 62 5.65 12.42 -12.56
CA ILE A 62 4.48 11.62 -12.91
C ILE A 62 3.67 12.40 -13.96
N ASN A 63 3.39 11.77 -15.10
CA ASN A 63 2.46 12.28 -16.11
C ASN A 63 1.02 11.81 -15.84
N ASP A 64 0.07 12.25 -16.65
CA ASP A 64 -1.35 11.92 -16.48
C ASP A 64 -1.61 10.42 -16.58
N ASP A 65 -0.94 9.70 -17.50
CA ASP A 65 -1.08 8.25 -17.65
C ASP A 65 -0.63 7.51 -16.39
N LEU A 66 0.54 7.85 -15.86
CA LEU A 66 1.03 7.26 -14.62
C LEU A 66 0.19 7.66 -13.40
N SER A 67 -0.36 8.88 -13.41
CA SER A 67 -1.30 9.34 -12.38
C SER A 67 -2.59 8.52 -12.41
N ASN A 68 -3.15 8.27 -13.60
CA ASN A 68 -4.33 7.44 -13.76
C ASN A 68 -4.08 6.00 -13.28
N ILE A 69 -2.92 5.42 -13.63
CA ILE A 69 -2.53 4.09 -13.13
C ILE A 69 -2.42 4.10 -11.60
N LEU A 70 -1.73 5.09 -11.02
CA LEU A 70 -1.50 5.19 -9.58
C LEU A 70 -2.82 5.26 -8.80
N PHE A 71 -3.77 6.08 -9.24
CA PHE A 71 -5.01 6.35 -8.50
C PHE A 71 -6.19 5.44 -8.86
N THR A 72 -5.94 4.40 -9.66
CA THR A 72 -6.94 3.35 -9.85
C THR A 72 -7.02 2.42 -8.62
N LYS A 73 -8.06 1.62 -8.54
CA LYS A 73 -8.15 0.54 -7.54
C LYS A 73 -7.31 -0.65 -8.00
N HIS A 74 -6.49 -1.17 -7.09
CA HIS A 74 -5.60 -2.29 -7.34
C HIS A 74 -6.02 -3.53 -6.54
N HIS A 75 -5.79 -4.71 -7.12
CA HIS A 75 -5.78 -5.98 -6.40
C HIS A 75 -4.32 -6.45 -6.22
N SER A 76 -4.01 -6.87 -5.01
CA SER A 76 -2.72 -7.52 -4.74
C SER A 76 -2.66 -8.88 -5.43
N ARG A 77 -1.65 -9.09 -6.28
CA ARG A 77 -1.47 -10.38 -6.97
C ARG A 77 -1.18 -11.50 -5.98
N VAL A 78 -1.73 -12.68 -6.25
CA VAL A 78 -1.51 -13.87 -5.42
C VAL A 78 -0.08 -14.42 -5.51
N ASP A 79 0.63 -14.11 -6.60
CA ASP A 79 2.02 -14.51 -6.86
C ASP A 79 3.04 -13.41 -6.51
N SER A 80 2.68 -12.45 -5.65
CA SER A 80 3.59 -11.39 -5.21
C SER A 80 4.74 -11.97 -4.39
N PRO A 81 5.98 -11.55 -4.68
CA PRO A 81 7.13 -11.87 -3.83
C PRO A 81 6.98 -11.29 -2.42
N GLU A 82 7.70 -11.87 -1.45
CA GLU A 82 7.65 -11.45 -0.05
C GLU A 82 7.93 -9.96 0.18
N HIS A 83 8.84 -9.38 -0.61
CA HIS A 83 9.34 -8.02 -0.41
C HIS A 83 8.52 -6.93 -1.10
N VAL A 84 7.54 -7.29 -1.92
CA VAL A 84 6.71 -6.33 -2.66
C VAL A 84 5.25 -6.78 -2.76
N ILE A 85 4.34 -5.83 -2.90
CA ILE A 85 2.97 -6.06 -3.34
C ILE A 85 2.91 -5.66 -4.81
N ARG A 86 2.41 -6.53 -5.67
CA ARG A 86 2.28 -6.29 -7.11
C ARG A 86 0.81 -6.02 -7.44
N SER A 87 0.57 -5.01 -8.26
CA SER A 87 -0.77 -4.76 -8.81
C SER A 87 -1.11 -5.76 -9.90
N HIS A 88 -2.34 -6.27 -9.87
CA HIS A 88 -2.87 -7.13 -10.92
C HIS A 88 -3.20 -6.34 -12.19
N GLU A 89 -3.75 -5.14 -12.05
CA GLU A 89 -4.33 -4.34 -13.12
C GLU A 89 -3.35 -3.43 -13.85
N SER A 90 -2.31 -2.95 -13.17
CA SER A 90 -1.53 -1.77 -13.58
C SER A 90 -1.00 -1.82 -15.02
N ARG A 91 -0.55 -3.00 -15.47
CA ARG A 91 -0.02 -3.18 -16.85
C ARG A 91 -1.08 -3.05 -17.93
N HIS A 92 -2.36 -3.23 -17.61
CA HIS A 92 -3.45 -3.12 -18.58
C HIS A 92 -3.84 -1.66 -18.89
N PHE A 93 -3.38 -0.71 -18.08
CA PHE A 93 -3.70 0.71 -18.22
C PHE A 93 -2.60 1.52 -18.91
N ILE A 94 -1.55 0.85 -19.40
CA ILE A 94 -0.48 1.55 -20.14
C ILE A 94 -0.95 1.89 -21.53
N ASN A 95 -0.93 3.18 -21.84
CA ASN A 95 -1.24 3.70 -23.17
C ASN A 95 0.02 4.20 -23.91
N GLN A 96 1.06 4.55 -23.17
CA GLN A 96 2.32 5.07 -23.70
C GLN A 96 3.50 4.42 -22.99
N SER A 97 4.62 4.32 -23.69
CA SER A 97 5.85 3.79 -23.12
C SER A 97 6.35 4.67 -21.96
N ILE A 98 6.82 4.02 -20.90
CA ILE A 98 7.29 4.67 -19.69
C ILE A 98 8.79 4.92 -19.78
N ASP A 99 9.18 6.20 -19.82
CA ASP A 99 10.58 6.59 -19.88
C ASP A 99 11.38 6.10 -18.68
N ALA A 100 12.61 5.66 -18.93
CA ALA A 100 13.51 5.16 -17.90
C ALA A 100 14.13 6.30 -17.10
N ILE A 101 13.76 6.41 -15.83
CA ILE A 101 14.38 7.32 -14.85
C ILE A 101 15.34 6.54 -13.96
N GLY A 102 14.93 5.35 -13.58
CA GLY A 102 15.65 4.47 -12.68
C GLY A 102 15.59 4.93 -11.21
N VAL A 103 15.92 4.03 -10.32
CA VAL A 103 16.08 4.31 -8.89
C VAL A 103 17.37 3.70 -8.35
N LYS A 104 18.04 4.40 -7.42
CA LYS A 104 19.27 3.91 -6.76
C LYS A 104 18.95 2.94 -5.63
N GLN A 105 17.81 3.08 -4.99
CA GLN A 105 17.35 2.26 -3.88
C GLN A 105 15.82 2.29 -3.81
N ARG A 106 15.21 1.17 -3.43
CA ARG A 106 13.78 1.06 -3.16
C ARG A 106 13.59 0.89 -1.66
N LEU A 107 12.90 1.83 -1.03
CA LEU A 107 12.67 1.86 0.42
C LEU A 107 11.23 1.42 0.73
N VAL A 108 10.99 1.01 1.98
CA VAL A 108 9.64 0.70 2.46
C VAL A 108 8.71 1.87 2.17
N GLY A 109 7.54 1.57 1.60
CA GLY A 109 6.55 2.57 1.23
C GLY A 109 6.79 3.25 -0.12
N ASP A 110 7.88 2.96 -0.83
CA ASP A 110 8.01 3.42 -2.22
C ASP A 110 6.96 2.70 -3.08
N VAL A 111 6.29 3.48 -3.92
CA VAL A 111 5.44 2.97 -5.02
C VAL A 111 6.23 3.12 -6.29
N THR A 112 6.52 1.99 -6.92
CA THR A 112 7.37 1.92 -8.11
C THR A 112 6.59 1.38 -9.30
N ILE A 113 7.08 1.70 -10.50
CA ILE A 113 6.55 1.16 -11.75
C ILE A 113 7.71 0.71 -12.64
N ASP A 114 7.55 -0.41 -13.31
CA ASP A 114 8.51 -0.90 -14.26
C ASP A 114 8.43 -0.06 -15.54
N ASN A 115 9.58 0.43 -16.03
CA ASN A 115 9.67 1.23 -17.24
C ASN A 115 9.96 0.37 -18.49
N HIS A 116 10.06 0.99 -19.67
CA HIS A 116 10.22 0.29 -20.95
C HIS A 116 11.43 -0.66 -21.01
N LEU A 117 12.47 -0.43 -20.22
CA LEU A 117 13.64 -1.33 -20.17
C LEU A 117 13.30 -2.71 -19.61
N ASN A 118 12.16 -2.83 -18.92
CA ASN A 118 11.71 -4.12 -18.36
C ASN A 118 10.83 -4.94 -19.33
N GLY A 119 10.67 -4.45 -20.57
CA GLY A 119 9.99 -5.14 -21.65
C GLY A 119 8.57 -5.58 -21.27
N ARG A 120 8.28 -6.88 -21.29
CA ARG A 120 6.93 -7.42 -21.00
C ARG A 120 6.37 -7.07 -19.61
N TYR A 121 7.20 -6.58 -18.71
CA TYR A 121 6.79 -6.14 -17.36
C TYR A 121 6.58 -4.64 -17.26
N GLU A 122 6.79 -3.90 -18.36
CA GLU A 122 6.50 -2.46 -18.39
C GLU A 122 5.13 -2.16 -17.79
N GLY A 123 5.08 -1.19 -16.86
CA GLY A 123 3.87 -0.78 -16.17
C GLY A 123 3.46 -1.63 -14.98
N GLU A 124 4.26 -2.60 -14.57
CA GLU A 124 3.98 -3.30 -13.34
C GLU A 124 4.21 -2.38 -12.14
N LEU A 125 3.11 -2.04 -11.46
CA LEU A 125 3.15 -1.24 -10.23
C LEU A 125 3.43 -2.13 -9.03
N GLN A 126 4.36 -1.69 -8.18
CA GLN A 126 4.77 -2.40 -6.98
C GLN A 126 4.79 -1.46 -5.77
N VAL A 127 4.33 -1.94 -4.61
CA VAL A 127 4.53 -1.32 -3.30
C VAL A 127 5.63 -2.06 -2.56
N ILE A 128 6.62 -1.35 -2.08
CA ILE A 128 7.80 -1.94 -1.44
C ILE A 128 7.53 -2.21 0.04
N LYS A 129 7.63 -3.48 0.46
CA LYS A 129 7.43 -3.97 1.84
C LYS A 129 8.72 -3.99 2.65
N SER A 130 9.85 -4.25 2.01
CA SER A 130 11.18 -4.24 2.63
C SER A 130 12.21 -3.64 1.68
N PRO A 131 13.30 -3.05 2.19
CA PRO A 131 14.29 -2.38 1.35
C PRO A 131 14.89 -3.31 0.29
N LEU A 132 14.99 -2.82 -0.95
CA LEU A 132 15.56 -3.52 -2.09
C LEU A 132 16.58 -2.65 -2.81
N GLN A 133 17.49 -3.28 -3.54
CA GLN A 133 18.39 -2.56 -4.43
C GLN A 133 17.61 -1.84 -5.53
N GLY A 134 18.12 -0.71 -5.96
CA GLY A 134 17.59 0.00 -7.10
C GLY A 134 17.90 -0.69 -8.42
N HIS A 135 17.20 -0.28 -9.47
CA HIS A 135 17.40 -0.79 -10.82
C HIS A 135 17.05 0.28 -11.85
N PRO A 136 17.79 0.38 -12.98
CA PRO A 136 17.47 1.33 -14.04
C PRO A 136 16.10 1.08 -14.71
N ASN A 137 15.61 -0.17 -14.67
CA ASN A 137 14.32 -0.56 -15.26
C ASN A 137 13.10 -0.18 -14.40
N ILE A 138 13.31 0.44 -13.22
CA ILE A 138 12.25 0.72 -12.25
C ILE A 138 12.26 2.21 -11.92
N ASN A 139 11.10 2.84 -12.03
CA ASN A 139 10.88 4.22 -11.63
C ASN A 139 10.12 4.29 -10.31
N ARG A 140 10.47 5.22 -9.42
CA ARG A 140 9.61 5.55 -8.29
C ARG A 140 8.64 6.65 -8.71
N ILE A 141 7.34 6.40 -8.54
CA ILE A 141 6.27 7.33 -8.91
C ILE A 141 5.60 8.01 -7.72
N ALA A 142 5.62 7.35 -6.55
CA ALA A 142 5.09 7.90 -5.31
C ALA A 142 5.78 7.29 -4.08
N ARG A 143 5.49 7.83 -2.90
CA ARG A 143 5.88 7.28 -1.61
C ARG A 143 4.72 7.37 -0.64
N ILE A 144 4.41 6.27 0.03
CA ILE A 144 3.40 6.17 1.07
C ILE A 144 3.90 6.94 2.31
N TYR A 145 3.01 7.75 2.93
CA TYR A 145 3.33 8.47 4.15
C TYR A 145 3.69 7.51 5.29
N ASN A 146 4.62 7.93 6.15
CA ASN A 146 5.15 7.06 7.21
C ASN A 146 4.06 6.49 8.14
N GLN A 147 2.98 7.25 8.37
CA GLN A 147 1.85 6.80 9.20
C GLN A 147 1.09 5.61 8.59
N ASP A 148 1.10 5.47 7.25
CA ASP A 148 0.38 4.42 6.55
C ASP A 148 1.29 3.23 6.19
N GLN A 149 2.61 3.38 6.30
CA GLN A 149 3.55 2.29 5.96
C GLN A 149 3.33 1.01 6.77
N PRO A 150 2.95 1.05 8.07
CA PRO A 150 2.63 -0.17 8.81
C PRO A 150 1.50 -1.01 8.17
N PHE A 151 0.53 -0.37 7.48
CA PHE A 151 -0.58 -1.07 6.83
C PHE A 151 -0.15 -1.91 5.62
N ILE A 152 1.00 -1.58 5.01
CA ILE A 152 1.55 -2.35 3.88
C ILE A 152 1.76 -3.82 4.27
N GLN A 153 2.17 -4.08 5.52
CA GLN A 153 2.41 -5.43 6.02
C GLN A 153 1.12 -6.23 6.22
N LEU A 154 -0.04 -5.55 6.34
CA LEU A 154 -1.34 -6.17 6.52
C LEU A 154 -1.98 -6.64 5.21
N ILE A 155 -1.51 -6.11 4.07
CA ILE A 155 -2.04 -6.43 2.73
C ILE A 155 -1.58 -7.84 2.34
N LYS A 156 -2.57 -8.71 2.12
CA LYS A 156 -2.38 -10.11 1.71
C LYS A 156 -2.68 -10.28 0.21
N PRO A 157 -2.24 -11.39 -0.39
CA PRO A 157 -2.65 -11.76 -1.74
C PRO A 157 -4.18 -11.76 -1.90
N GLY A 158 -4.67 -11.10 -2.95
CA GLY A 158 -6.10 -10.94 -3.22
C GLY A 158 -6.78 -9.73 -2.56
N ASP A 159 -6.14 -9.09 -1.59
CA ASP A 159 -6.67 -7.85 -1.00
C ASP A 159 -6.67 -6.70 -2.01
N THR A 160 -7.53 -5.72 -1.78
CA THR A 160 -7.59 -4.51 -2.60
C THR A 160 -6.91 -3.33 -1.91
N PHE A 161 -6.28 -2.47 -2.71
CA PHE A 161 -5.71 -1.23 -2.20
C PHE A 161 -5.85 -0.09 -3.22
N GLU A 162 -5.85 1.14 -2.73
CA GLU A 162 -5.84 2.35 -3.54
C GLU A 162 -5.01 3.44 -2.88
N PHE A 163 -4.55 4.39 -3.69
CA PHE A 163 -3.77 5.52 -3.19
C PHE A 163 -4.62 6.78 -3.14
N LYS A 164 -4.38 7.59 -2.12
CA LYS A 164 -5.02 8.90 -1.94
C LYS A 164 -3.96 9.98 -1.86
N CYS A 165 -4.13 11.04 -2.64
CA CYS A 165 -3.32 12.24 -2.48
C CYS A 165 -3.85 13.03 -1.27
N LEU A 166 -2.96 13.44 -0.34
CA LEU A 166 -3.38 14.43 0.66
C LEU A 166 -3.63 15.75 -0.07
N LYS A 167 -4.84 16.30 0.04
CA LYS A 167 -5.06 17.71 -0.31
C LYS A 167 -4.21 18.54 0.63
N GLU A 168 -3.26 19.28 0.09
CA GLU A 168 -2.58 20.32 0.85
C GLU A 168 -3.67 21.29 1.35
N GLN A 169 -3.80 21.41 2.67
CA GLN A 169 -4.66 22.40 3.33
C GLN A 169 -3.95 23.75 3.30
#